data_f8ca7ec850f35b097fe1282bd2267f2c
#
_entry.id   f8ca7ec850f35b097fe1282bd2267f2c
#
_cell.length_a   1.000
_cell.length_b   1.000
_cell.length_c   1.000
_cell.angle_alpha   90.00
_cell.angle_beta   90.00
_cell.angle_gamma   90.00
#
_symmetry.space_group_name_H-M   'P 1'
#
loop_
_entity.id
_entity.type
_entity.pdbx_description
1 polymer ?
#
loop_
_entity_poly.entity_id
_entity_poly.type
_entity_poly.pdbx_seq_one_letter_code
_entity_poly.pdbx_strand_id
1 'polypeptide(L)'
;YQAASGAGAAAMAELELQYRQALAGEEVTVNKFAYQLAFNLIPQIDVFTENGYTKEEMKMYNETRKIMHSDIEVSATCVRVPSLRAHSEALWVETERPISVEEAKEAFAAADGVILEDNPAEKVYPMPLFKSGLDPIFVGRIRKDLANPNGLTFWCVGDQIKKGAALNAVQIAEYLIKEGDIKK
;
A
#
# COMPACT_ATOMS: atom_id res chain seq x y z
N TYR A 1 -4.10 -3.27 -1.76
CA TYR A 1 -5.15 -2.51 -2.48
C TYR A 1 -4.52 -1.37 -3.25
N GLN A 2 -4.44 -1.49 -4.56
CA GLN A 2 -3.72 -0.53 -5.41
C GLN A 2 -4.68 0.36 -6.19
N ALA A 3 -4.56 1.66 -5.99
CA ALA A 3 -5.34 2.69 -6.69
C ALA A 3 -5.01 2.74 -8.20
N ALA A 4 -5.90 3.34 -8.98
CA ALA A 4 -5.75 3.53 -10.42
C ALA A 4 -4.44 4.23 -10.82
N SER A 5 -3.94 5.14 -9.97
CA SER A 5 -2.67 5.86 -10.19
C SER A 5 -1.45 4.95 -10.37
N GLY A 6 -1.47 3.72 -9.84
CA GLY A 6 -0.42 2.72 -10.08
C GLY A 6 -0.30 2.28 -11.55
N ALA A 7 -1.35 2.50 -12.36
CA ALA A 7 -1.34 2.29 -13.80
C ALA A 7 -1.16 3.61 -14.60
N GLY A 8 -0.82 4.71 -13.92
CA GLY A 8 -0.49 5.99 -14.51
C GLY A 8 -1.68 6.95 -14.68
N ALA A 9 -1.39 8.17 -15.15
CA ALA A 9 -2.38 9.24 -15.28
C ALA A 9 -3.56 8.88 -16.21
N ALA A 10 -3.28 8.17 -17.31
CA ALA A 10 -4.31 7.72 -18.24
C ALA A 10 -5.30 6.73 -17.59
N ALA A 11 -4.85 5.90 -16.66
CA ALA A 11 -5.72 4.99 -15.93
C ALA A 11 -6.59 5.72 -14.89
N MET A 12 -6.08 6.78 -14.29
CA MET A 12 -6.89 7.65 -13.42
C MET A 12 -8.00 8.33 -14.23
N ALA A 13 -7.67 8.91 -15.39
CA ALA A 13 -8.65 9.54 -16.28
C ALA A 13 -9.70 8.53 -16.78
N GLU A 14 -9.28 7.32 -17.11
CA GLU A 14 -10.21 6.24 -17.49
C GLU A 14 -11.16 5.87 -16.35
N LEU A 15 -10.67 5.73 -15.11
CA LEU A 15 -11.54 5.45 -13.97
C LEU A 15 -12.60 6.56 -13.77
N GLU A 16 -12.20 7.82 -13.87
CA GLU A 16 -13.15 8.93 -13.79
C GLU A 16 -14.19 8.89 -14.92
N LEU A 17 -13.76 8.56 -16.14
CA LEU A 17 -14.66 8.40 -17.28
C LEU A 17 -15.63 7.23 -17.05
N GLN A 18 -15.13 6.09 -16.59
CA GLN A 18 -15.94 4.91 -16.28
C GLN A 18 -17.04 5.23 -15.26
N TYR A 19 -16.74 6.00 -14.21
CA TYR A 19 -17.76 6.43 -13.25
C TYR A 19 -18.86 7.26 -13.91
N ARG A 20 -18.49 8.22 -14.75
CA ARG A 20 -19.48 9.08 -15.46
C ARG A 20 -20.35 8.25 -16.39
N GLN A 21 -19.76 7.39 -17.20
CA GLN A 21 -20.47 6.51 -18.15
C GLN A 21 -21.41 5.55 -17.44
N ALA A 22 -20.92 4.86 -16.41
CA ALA A 22 -21.72 3.89 -15.66
C ALA A 22 -22.94 4.56 -14.98
N LEU A 23 -22.75 5.75 -14.39
CA LEU A 23 -23.83 6.51 -13.76
C LEU A 23 -24.84 7.07 -14.80
N ALA A 24 -24.39 7.36 -16.01
CA ALA A 24 -25.25 7.80 -17.12
C ALA A 24 -25.96 6.63 -17.83
N GLY A 25 -25.64 5.38 -17.49
CA GLY A 25 -26.15 4.21 -18.20
C GLY A 25 -25.57 4.03 -19.60
N GLU A 26 -24.40 4.61 -19.85
CA GLU A 26 -23.67 4.51 -21.11
C GLU A 26 -22.78 3.26 -21.13
N GLU A 27 -22.32 2.86 -22.32
CA GLU A 27 -21.30 1.82 -22.47
C GLU A 27 -19.98 2.29 -21.85
N VAL A 28 -19.41 1.44 -20.95
CA VAL A 28 -18.22 1.80 -20.20
C VAL A 28 -16.95 1.52 -21.01
N THR A 29 -16.10 2.52 -21.14
CA THR A 29 -14.81 2.44 -21.82
C THR A 29 -13.81 1.63 -20.96
N VAL A 30 -13.20 0.62 -21.53
CA VAL A 30 -12.18 -0.24 -20.89
C VAL A 30 -10.98 -0.36 -21.82
N ASN A 31 -9.90 0.39 -21.53
CA ASN A 31 -8.68 0.41 -22.34
C ASN A 31 -7.40 0.16 -21.54
N LYS A 32 -7.32 0.65 -20.30
CA LYS A 32 -6.13 0.58 -19.43
C LYS A 32 -6.20 -0.57 -18.43
N PHE A 33 -7.39 -0.94 -18.03
CA PHE A 33 -7.63 -2.05 -17.11
C PHE A 33 -8.10 -3.29 -17.90
N ALA A 34 -7.97 -4.47 -17.28
CA ALA A 34 -8.46 -5.71 -17.88
C ALA A 34 -10.00 -5.76 -17.94
N TYR A 35 -10.66 -5.04 -17.05
CA TYR A 35 -12.11 -4.94 -16.91
C TYR A 35 -12.51 -3.53 -16.44
N GLN A 36 -13.79 -3.22 -16.47
CA GLN A 36 -14.32 -2.04 -15.80
C GLN A 36 -13.86 -2.03 -14.34
N LEU A 37 -13.24 -0.93 -13.91
CA LEU A 37 -12.80 -0.74 -12.52
C LEU A 37 -13.82 0.03 -11.69
N ALA A 38 -14.53 0.98 -12.28
CA ALA A 38 -15.61 1.71 -11.60
C ALA A 38 -16.64 0.73 -11.03
N PHE A 39 -16.91 0.81 -9.71
CA PHE A 39 -17.80 -0.08 -8.96
C PHE A 39 -17.33 -1.55 -8.91
N ASN A 40 -16.05 -1.83 -9.11
CA ASN A 40 -15.50 -3.19 -9.19
C ASN A 40 -14.16 -3.31 -8.46
N LEU A 41 -13.73 -4.54 -8.20
CA LEU A 41 -12.40 -4.92 -7.74
C LEU A 41 -11.80 -5.89 -8.75
N ILE A 42 -10.56 -5.67 -9.18
CA ILE A 42 -9.87 -6.57 -10.11
C ILE A 42 -8.71 -7.24 -9.36
N PRO A 43 -8.79 -8.56 -9.06
CA PRO A 43 -7.77 -9.28 -8.31
C PRO A 43 -6.60 -9.68 -9.20
N GLN A 44 -6.08 -8.72 -9.93
CA GLN A 44 -4.93 -8.86 -10.83
C GLN A 44 -4.25 -7.52 -11.01
N ILE A 45 -2.95 -7.49 -10.75
CA ILE A 45 -2.08 -6.37 -11.12
C ILE A 45 -0.84 -6.97 -11.78
N ASP A 46 -0.55 -6.50 -13.02
CA ASP A 46 0.46 -7.08 -13.91
C ASP A 46 0.06 -8.49 -14.42
N VAL A 47 0.96 -9.17 -15.13
CA VAL A 47 0.73 -10.48 -15.74
C VAL A 47 0.96 -11.61 -14.74
N PHE A 48 0.27 -12.72 -14.94
CA PHE A 48 0.48 -13.93 -14.14
C PHE A 48 1.81 -14.60 -14.50
N THR A 49 2.42 -15.21 -13.48
CA THR A 49 3.58 -16.09 -13.58
C THR A 49 3.14 -17.56 -13.52
N GLU A 50 4.07 -18.49 -13.76
CA GLU A 50 3.77 -19.92 -13.81
C GLU A 50 3.26 -20.50 -12.47
N ASN A 51 3.59 -19.87 -11.35
CA ASN A 51 3.15 -20.30 -10.02
C ASN A 51 1.77 -19.76 -9.62
N GLY A 52 1.06 -19.07 -10.53
CA GLY A 52 -0.27 -18.51 -10.28
C GLY A 52 -0.29 -17.14 -9.61
N TYR A 53 0.87 -16.61 -9.19
CA TYR A 53 1.00 -15.25 -8.71
C TYR A 53 1.21 -14.27 -9.87
N THR A 54 0.83 -13.01 -9.68
CA THR A 54 1.20 -11.95 -10.63
C THR A 54 2.63 -11.46 -10.39
N LYS A 55 3.22 -10.79 -11.37
CA LYS A 55 4.54 -10.15 -11.19
C LYS A 55 4.55 -9.14 -10.05
N GLU A 56 3.45 -8.42 -9.84
CA GLU A 56 3.33 -7.48 -8.73
C GLU A 56 3.37 -8.20 -7.38
N GLU A 57 2.68 -9.33 -7.24
CA GLU A 57 2.73 -10.16 -6.03
C GLU A 57 4.12 -10.74 -5.79
N MET A 58 4.81 -11.15 -6.86
CA MET A 58 6.20 -11.61 -6.77
C MET A 58 7.17 -10.47 -6.39
N LYS A 59 6.85 -9.21 -6.71
CA LYS A 59 7.59 -8.06 -6.18
C LYS A 59 7.44 -7.94 -4.66
N MET A 60 6.23 -8.09 -4.12
CA MET A 60 6.03 -8.10 -2.66
C MET A 60 6.91 -9.17 -2.00
N TYR A 61 6.93 -10.38 -2.54
CA TYR A 61 7.77 -11.47 -2.04
C TYR A 61 9.27 -11.14 -2.09
N ASN A 62 9.76 -10.74 -3.27
CA ASN A 62 11.20 -10.55 -3.51
C ASN A 62 11.75 -9.26 -2.89
N GLU A 63 11.01 -8.15 -3.03
CA GLU A 63 11.48 -6.84 -2.60
C GLU A 63 11.43 -6.69 -1.08
N THR A 64 10.41 -7.24 -0.42
CA THR A 64 10.36 -7.26 1.05
C THR A 64 11.58 -7.97 1.62
N ARG A 65 11.91 -9.16 1.12
CA ARG A 65 13.09 -9.91 1.55
C ARG A 65 14.40 -9.17 1.28
N LYS A 66 14.51 -8.55 0.10
CA LYS A 66 15.67 -7.75 -0.30
C LYS A 66 15.85 -6.53 0.60
N ILE A 67 14.79 -5.77 0.84
CA ILE A 67 14.84 -4.51 1.61
C ILE A 67 15.08 -4.80 3.10
N MET A 68 14.43 -5.83 3.63
CA MET A 68 14.59 -6.23 5.02
C MET A 68 15.88 -7.02 5.30
N HIS A 69 16.64 -7.37 4.25
CA HIS A 69 17.83 -8.25 4.35
C HIS A 69 17.55 -9.51 5.17
N SER A 70 16.42 -10.14 4.95
CA SER A 70 15.92 -11.25 5.74
C SER A 70 15.17 -12.26 4.87
N ASP A 71 15.22 -13.54 5.25
CA ASP A 71 14.47 -14.64 4.62
C ASP A 71 12.99 -14.69 5.08
N ILE A 72 12.45 -13.54 5.40
CA ILE A 72 11.06 -13.36 5.83
C ILE A 72 10.08 -14.01 4.84
N GLU A 73 9.13 -14.77 5.34
CA GLU A 73 8.09 -15.38 4.51
C GLU A 73 7.01 -14.36 4.17
N VAL A 74 6.70 -14.21 2.88
CA VAL A 74 5.75 -13.22 2.38
C VAL A 74 4.80 -13.87 1.38
N SER A 75 3.52 -13.60 1.53
CA SER A 75 2.52 -13.91 0.51
C SER A 75 1.56 -12.73 0.38
N ALA A 76 1.16 -12.41 -0.83
CA ALA A 76 0.27 -11.29 -1.10
C ALA A 76 -0.72 -11.60 -2.21
N THR A 77 -1.86 -10.92 -2.18
CA THR A 77 -2.78 -10.79 -3.31
C THR A 77 -2.94 -9.31 -3.63
N CYS A 78 -2.55 -8.92 -4.84
CA CYS A 78 -2.63 -7.53 -5.29
C CYS A 78 -3.95 -7.28 -6.02
N VAL A 79 -4.74 -6.34 -5.52
CA VAL A 79 -6.07 -6.01 -6.03
C VAL A 79 -6.12 -4.57 -6.50
N ARG A 80 -6.52 -4.34 -7.76
CA ARG A 80 -6.83 -3.01 -8.25
C ARG A 80 -8.19 -2.58 -7.70
N VAL A 81 -8.21 -1.43 -7.01
CA VAL A 81 -9.41 -0.88 -6.38
C VAL A 81 -9.84 0.43 -7.07
N PRO A 82 -11.13 0.78 -7.02
CA PRO A 82 -11.68 1.94 -7.70
C PRO A 82 -11.42 3.24 -6.92
N SER A 83 -10.18 3.42 -6.46
CA SER A 83 -9.65 4.63 -5.86
C SER A 83 -8.70 5.30 -6.86
N LEU A 84 -8.69 6.63 -6.91
CA LEU A 84 -7.83 7.35 -7.86
C LEU A 84 -6.36 7.27 -7.49
N ARG A 85 -6.02 7.49 -6.21
CA ARG A 85 -4.63 7.66 -5.75
C ARG A 85 -4.46 7.16 -4.32
N ALA A 86 -3.23 6.89 -3.93
CA ALA A 86 -2.78 6.26 -2.71
C ALA A 86 -3.14 4.76 -2.61
N HIS A 87 -2.14 3.97 -2.27
CA HIS A 87 -2.31 2.53 -2.04
C HIS A 87 -2.60 2.26 -0.57
N SER A 88 -3.23 1.13 -0.32
CA SER A 88 -3.51 0.67 1.03
C SER A 88 -3.15 -0.79 1.16
N GLU A 89 -2.81 -1.21 2.37
CA GLU A 89 -2.46 -2.60 2.67
C GLU A 89 -3.12 -3.04 3.97
N ALA A 90 -3.75 -4.20 3.95
CA ALA A 90 -4.15 -4.92 5.15
C ALA A 90 -3.07 -5.96 5.43
N LEU A 91 -2.35 -5.81 6.53
CA LEU A 91 -1.21 -6.66 6.86
C LEU A 91 -1.52 -7.58 8.03
N TRP A 92 -1.06 -8.81 7.89
CA TRP A 92 -0.91 -9.78 8.96
C TRP A 92 0.56 -10.09 9.08
N VAL A 93 1.13 -9.86 10.25
CA VAL A 93 2.54 -10.12 10.50
C VAL A 93 2.68 -11.05 11.69
N GLU A 94 3.61 -11.98 11.60
CA GLU A 94 4.03 -12.84 12.69
C GLU A 94 5.42 -12.45 13.12
N THR A 95 5.61 -12.27 14.42
CA THR A 95 6.88 -11.89 15.04
C THR A 95 7.51 -13.10 15.74
N GLU A 96 8.84 -13.12 15.87
CA GLU A 96 9.55 -14.20 16.55
C GLU A 96 9.15 -14.35 18.03
N ARG A 97 8.78 -13.25 18.66
CA ARG A 97 8.27 -13.20 20.04
C ARG A 97 6.96 -12.41 20.09
N PRO A 98 6.10 -12.68 21.06
CA PRO A 98 4.91 -11.87 21.26
C PRO A 98 5.26 -10.38 21.40
N ILE A 99 4.48 -9.53 20.75
CA ILE A 99 4.54 -8.09 20.87
C ILE A 99 3.14 -7.57 21.24
N SER A 100 3.04 -6.62 22.17
CA SER A 100 1.78 -5.99 22.53
C SER A 100 1.34 -4.99 21.46
N VAL A 101 0.07 -4.60 21.49
CA VAL A 101 -0.46 -3.53 20.61
C VAL A 101 0.19 -2.20 20.97
N GLU A 102 0.42 -1.95 22.24
CA GLU A 102 1.06 -0.76 22.77
C GLU A 102 2.50 -0.63 22.28
N GLU A 103 3.32 -1.70 22.42
CA GLU A 103 4.69 -1.73 21.87
C GLU A 103 4.72 -1.49 20.36
N ALA A 104 3.78 -2.08 19.62
CA ALA A 104 3.67 -1.85 18.18
C ALA A 104 3.30 -0.39 17.83
N LYS A 105 2.38 0.21 18.58
CA LYS A 105 2.02 1.62 18.42
C LYS A 105 3.19 2.55 18.72
N GLU A 106 3.92 2.29 19.78
CA GLU A 106 5.14 3.04 20.14
C GLU A 106 6.19 2.95 19.02
N ALA A 107 6.40 1.75 18.48
CA ALA A 107 7.34 1.54 17.38
C ALA A 107 6.95 2.31 16.11
N PHE A 108 5.67 2.27 15.72
CA PHE A 108 5.19 3.03 14.56
C PHE A 108 5.24 4.54 14.80
N ALA A 109 4.90 5.01 16.01
CA ALA A 109 4.96 6.43 16.35
C ALA A 109 6.38 6.99 16.37
N ALA A 110 7.39 6.14 16.65
CA ALA A 110 8.80 6.51 16.65
C ALA A 110 9.47 6.38 15.28
N ALA A 111 8.82 5.74 14.30
CA ALA A 111 9.41 5.46 13.00
C ALA A 111 9.43 6.71 12.11
N ASP A 112 10.58 7.04 11.54
CA ASP A 112 10.74 8.14 10.59
C ASP A 112 9.86 7.94 9.34
N GLY A 113 9.11 8.98 8.98
CA GLY A 113 8.25 8.97 7.80
C GLY A 113 6.94 8.17 7.98
N VAL A 114 6.62 7.77 9.21
CA VAL A 114 5.36 7.11 9.58
C VAL A 114 4.54 8.00 10.49
N ILE A 115 3.23 8.02 10.28
CA ILE A 115 2.27 8.68 11.17
C ILE A 115 1.28 7.65 11.66
N LEU A 116 1.16 7.54 12.99
CA LEU A 116 0.17 6.70 13.64
C LEU A 116 -1.19 7.42 13.69
N GLU A 117 -2.21 6.83 13.05
CA GLU A 117 -3.61 7.26 13.11
C GLU A 117 -4.47 6.07 13.55
N ASP A 118 -4.56 5.84 14.83
CA ASP A 118 -5.22 4.66 15.37
C ASP A 118 -6.08 4.95 16.61
N ASN A 119 -7.24 5.57 16.37
CA ASN A 119 -8.31 5.71 17.35
C ASN A 119 -9.65 5.21 16.77
N PRO A 120 -9.90 3.89 16.73
CA PRO A 120 -11.12 3.33 16.16
C PRO A 120 -12.41 3.78 16.85
N ALA A 121 -12.36 4.12 18.15
CA ALA A 121 -13.51 4.61 18.88
C ALA A 121 -14.02 5.96 18.32
N GLU A 122 -13.11 6.81 17.90
CA GLU A 122 -13.38 8.09 17.24
C GLU A 122 -13.44 7.96 15.71
N LYS A 123 -13.38 6.74 15.16
CA LYS A 123 -13.31 6.47 13.72
C LYS A 123 -12.09 7.11 13.04
N VAL A 124 -10.98 7.28 13.77
CA VAL A 124 -9.72 7.80 13.24
C VAL A 124 -8.82 6.64 12.81
N TYR A 125 -8.64 6.51 11.52
CA TYR A 125 -7.75 5.56 10.85
C TYR A 125 -7.44 6.06 9.44
N PRO A 126 -6.31 5.67 8.83
CA PRO A 126 -5.92 6.20 7.54
C PRO A 126 -6.79 5.65 6.40
N MET A 127 -7.13 6.53 5.45
CA MET A 127 -7.90 6.22 4.25
C MET A 127 -7.29 6.88 3.02
N PRO A 128 -7.22 6.20 1.85
CA PRO A 128 -6.51 6.70 0.67
C PRO A 128 -7.02 8.07 0.19
N LEU A 129 -8.31 8.34 0.29
CA LEU A 129 -8.88 9.63 -0.11
C LEU A 129 -8.23 10.81 0.62
N PHE A 130 -7.95 10.66 1.92
CA PHE A 130 -7.43 11.73 2.77
C PHE A 130 -5.91 11.74 2.89
N LYS A 131 -5.23 10.71 2.37
CA LYS A 131 -3.77 10.57 2.44
C LYS A 131 -3.08 10.73 1.08
N SER A 132 -3.86 10.89 0.02
CA SER A 132 -3.35 11.23 -1.31
C SER A 132 -2.60 12.57 -1.30
N GLY A 133 -1.41 12.60 -1.88
CA GLY A 133 -0.58 13.81 -1.96
C GLY A 133 0.27 14.09 -0.71
N LEU A 134 0.14 13.30 0.36
CA LEU A 134 0.92 13.45 1.58
C LEU A 134 2.21 12.58 1.51
N ASP A 135 3.24 13.02 2.23
CA ASP A 135 4.57 12.39 2.18
C ASP A 135 4.70 11.14 3.07
N PRO A 136 4.13 11.11 4.30
CA PRO A 136 4.28 9.97 5.19
C PRO A 136 3.49 8.74 4.76
N ILE A 137 3.88 7.59 5.31
CA ILE A 137 3.02 6.42 5.41
C ILE A 137 2.18 6.55 6.68
N PHE A 138 0.90 6.25 6.58
CA PHE A 138 -0.04 6.32 7.69
C PHE A 138 -0.41 4.90 8.12
N VAL A 139 -0.33 4.63 9.43
CA VAL A 139 -0.63 3.32 10.01
C VAL A 139 -1.73 3.44 11.04
N GLY A 140 -2.64 2.47 11.04
CA GLY A 140 -3.71 2.39 12.02
C GLY A 140 -4.38 1.01 12.02
N ARG A 141 -5.47 0.88 12.78
CA ARG A 141 -6.18 -0.39 12.96
C ARG A 141 -5.28 -1.49 13.51
N ILE A 142 -4.31 -1.12 14.37
CA ILE A 142 -3.37 -2.06 15.00
C ILE A 142 -4.10 -2.88 16.05
N ARG A 143 -3.98 -4.19 15.96
CA ARG A 143 -4.62 -5.13 16.88
C ARG A 143 -3.91 -6.47 16.87
N LYS A 144 -4.12 -7.27 17.91
CA LYS A 144 -3.64 -8.66 17.95
C LYS A 144 -4.34 -9.47 16.86
N ASP A 145 -3.59 -10.40 16.28
CA ASP A 145 -4.17 -11.44 15.45
C ASP A 145 -4.97 -12.41 16.32
N LEU A 146 -6.15 -12.82 15.87
CA LEU A 146 -6.98 -13.77 16.57
C LEU A 146 -6.53 -15.23 16.38
N ALA A 147 -5.79 -15.49 15.29
CA ALA A 147 -5.36 -16.84 14.92
C ALA A 147 -3.93 -17.18 15.42
N ASN A 148 -3.09 -16.16 15.64
CA ASN A 148 -1.68 -16.35 16.01
C ASN A 148 -1.30 -15.49 17.22
N PRO A 149 -0.83 -16.09 18.34
CA PRO A 149 -0.44 -15.34 19.55
C PRO A 149 0.74 -14.39 19.33
N ASN A 150 1.62 -14.68 18.36
CA ASN A 150 2.71 -13.81 17.95
C ASN A 150 2.30 -12.84 16.83
N GLY A 151 1.03 -12.91 16.40
CA GLY A 151 0.52 -12.14 15.28
C GLY A 151 0.03 -10.75 15.66
N LEU A 152 0.25 -9.81 14.74
CA LEU A 152 -0.38 -8.50 14.69
C LEU A 152 -1.06 -8.30 13.35
N THR A 153 -2.15 -7.56 13.35
CA THR A 153 -2.74 -7.05 12.12
C THR A 153 -2.84 -5.55 12.17
N PHE A 154 -2.60 -4.90 11.04
CA PHE A 154 -2.73 -3.45 10.92
C PHE A 154 -3.07 -3.04 9.48
N TRP A 155 -3.38 -1.79 9.33
CA TRP A 155 -3.70 -1.17 8.06
C TRP A 155 -2.74 -0.03 7.80
N CYS A 156 -2.19 0.05 6.59
CA CYS A 156 -1.40 1.20 6.19
C CYS A 156 -1.90 1.82 4.88
N VAL A 157 -1.60 3.10 4.73
CA VAL A 157 -1.92 3.89 3.54
C VAL A 157 -0.74 4.78 3.19
N GLY A 158 -0.35 4.79 1.93
CA GLY A 158 0.71 5.65 1.43
C GLY A 158 0.47 6.11 0.00
N ASP A 159 0.95 7.31 -0.32
CA ASP A 159 0.95 7.79 -1.69
C ASP A 159 2.14 7.19 -2.44
N GLN A 160 1.85 6.17 -3.27
CA GLN A 160 2.89 5.43 -3.99
C GLN A 160 3.64 6.26 -5.03
N ILE A 161 3.07 7.38 -5.50
CA ILE A 161 3.77 8.31 -6.41
C ILE A 161 4.87 9.07 -5.66
N LYS A 162 4.66 9.31 -4.37
CA LYS A 162 5.62 9.98 -3.48
C LYS A 162 6.52 8.97 -2.77
N LYS A 163 6.03 8.36 -1.71
CA LYS A 163 6.82 7.49 -0.82
C LYS A 163 7.26 6.18 -1.51
N GLY A 164 6.46 5.65 -2.41
CA GLY A 164 6.83 4.47 -3.21
C GLY A 164 7.69 4.77 -4.44
N ALA A 165 7.95 6.04 -4.77
CA ALA A 165 8.64 6.44 -6.00
C ALA A 165 9.54 7.67 -5.80
N ALA A 166 9.15 8.83 -6.34
CA ALA A 166 10.03 10.00 -6.45
C ALA A 166 10.53 10.54 -5.11
N LEU A 167 9.65 10.71 -4.13
CA LEU A 167 10.02 11.22 -2.81
C LEU A 167 10.97 10.24 -2.09
N ASN A 168 10.69 8.94 -2.18
CA ASN A 168 11.52 7.94 -1.51
C ASN A 168 12.96 7.92 -2.07
N ALA A 169 13.12 8.11 -3.38
CA ALA A 169 14.45 8.22 -3.98
C ALA A 169 15.24 9.43 -3.44
N VAL A 170 14.57 10.58 -3.27
CA VAL A 170 15.18 11.78 -2.66
C VAL A 170 15.54 11.53 -1.20
N GLN A 171 14.63 10.96 -0.42
CA GLN A 171 14.86 10.65 0.99
C GLN A 171 15.99 9.65 1.22
N ILE A 172 16.15 8.65 0.33
CA ILE A 172 17.30 7.74 0.36
C ILE A 172 18.61 8.53 0.16
N ALA A 173 18.67 9.43 -0.83
CA ALA A 173 19.85 10.25 -1.07
C ALA A 173 20.15 11.17 0.12
N GLU A 174 19.14 11.81 0.71
CA GLU A 174 19.29 12.64 1.91
C GLU A 174 19.82 11.82 3.10
N TYR A 175 19.32 10.62 3.30
CA TYR A 175 19.76 9.70 4.33
C TYR A 175 21.25 9.34 4.14
N LEU A 176 21.65 8.92 2.95
CA LEU A 176 23.03 8.55 2.64
C LEU A 176 24.01 9.75 2.79
N ILE A 177 23.56 10.97 2.48
CA ILE A 177 24.35 12.19 2.75
C ILE A 177 24.51 12.43 4.25
N LYS A 178 23.43 12.25 5.03
CA LYS A 178 23.43 12.42 6.48
C LYS A 178 24.37 11.43 7.17
N GLU A 179 24.36 10.18 6.74
CA GLU A 179 25.23 9.12 7.27
C GLU A 179 26.69 9.24 6.78
N GLY A 180 26.96 10.08 5.75
CA GLY A 180 28.30 10.29 5.20
C GLY A 180 28.73 9.29 4.13
N ASP A 181 27.82 8.46 3.66
CA ASP A 181 28.07 7.46 2.61
C ASP A 181 28.27 8.11 1.24
N ILE A 182 27.69 9.27 1.01
CA ILE A 182 27.93 10.10 -0.18
C ILE A 182 28.21 11.56 0.23
N LYS A 183 29.05 12.21 -0.55
CA LYS A 183 29.37 13.64 -0.36
C LYS A 183 28.34 14.52 -1.06
N LYS A 184 28.07 15.69 -0.47
CA LYS A 184 27.27 16.76 -1.12
C LYS A 184 27.89 17.22 -2.40
#